data_351866f729a99d6a1ba0c74e0ef97e9a
#
_entry.id   351866f729a99d6a1ba0c74e0ef97e9a
#
_cell.length_a   1.000
_cell.length_b   1.000
_cell.length_c   1.000
_cell.angle_alpha   90.00
_cell.angle_beta   90.00
_cell.angle_gamma   90.00
#
_symmetry.space_group_name_H-M   'P 1'
#
loop_
_entity.id
_entity.type
_entity.pdbx_description
1 polymer ?
#
loop_
_entity_poly.entity_id
_entity_poly.type
_entity_poly.pdbx_seq_one_letter_code
_entity_poly.pdbx_strand_id
1 'polypeptide(L)'
;PGLVVDCYNDILVTQISNTGMEQHKQMIYDILLEVFKENGHIIQAIYERNDIKVREKEGLTSYKGFYYNPNNISPQTIINENGIQLQVDIENGQKTGYFLDQKSNRVLLRNIARNKRVLDCFSHTGGFALNAAYGNAKAVTAVDVSNVALQQGYQNAKLNHLEDKIQFVQADVFDYLEQLKDNEFDI
;
A
#
# COMPACT_ATOMS: atom_id res chain seq x y z
N PRO A 1 -20.56 -3.91 3.48
CA PRO A 1 -19.90 -3.35 4.11
C PRO A 1 -19.98 -3.01 5.60
N GLY A 2 -19.07 -2.27 6.11
CA GLY A 2 -18.94 -1.96 7.54
C GLY A 2 -17.64 -2.47 8.15
N LEU A 3 -17.01 -3.47 7.53
CA LEU A 3 -15.71 -4.02 7.92
C LEU A 3 -14.83 -4.20 6.70
N VAL A 4 -13.58 -3.74 6.78
CA VAL A 4 -12.48 -4.10 5.91
C VAL A 4 -11.45 -4.84 6.75
N VAL A 5 -10.86 -5.90 6.20
CA VAL A 5 -9.75 -6.64 6.81
C VAL A 5 -8.72 -6.90 5.72
N ASP A 6 -7.55 -6.31 5.87
CA ASP A 6 -6.40 -6.54 5.01
C ASP A 6 -5.30 -7.26 5.79
N CYS A 7 -4.60 -8.18 5.13
CA CYS A 7 -3.53 -8.95 5.75
C CYS A 7 -2.18 -8.56 5.14
N TYR A 8 -1.29 -8.05 5.99
CA TYR A 8 0.09 -7.70 5.65
C TYR A 8 1.04 -8.66 6.39
N ASN A 9 1.39 -9.77 5.77
CA ASN A 9 2.10 -10.89 6.39
C ASN A 9 1.33 -11.46 7.61
N ASP A 10 1.81 -11.18 8.80
CA ASP A 10 1.29 -11.62 10.08
C ASP A 10 0.53 -10.54 10.87
N ILE A 11 0.24 -9.41 10.21
CA ILE A 11 -0.54 -8.30 10.77
C ILE A 11 -1.86 -8.18 10.03
N LEU A 12 -2.98 -8.29 10.74
CA LEU A 12 -4.29 -7.90 10.21
C LEU A 12 -4.50 -6.41 10.45
N VAL A 13 -4.92 -5.72 9.40
CA VAL A 13 -5.31 -4.31 9.48
C VAL A 13 -6.80 -4.19 9.21
N THR A 14 -7.52 -3.58 10.14
CA THR A 14 -8.98 -3.51 10.09
C THR A 14 -9.47 -2.07 10.02
N GLN A 15 -10.59 -1.88 9.33
CA GLN A 15 -11.38 -0.64 9.40
C GLN A 15 -12.84 -1.01 9.66
N ILE A 16 -13.39 -0.48 10.73
CA ILE A 16 -14.79 -0.63 11.08
C ILE A 16 -15.50 0.70 10.86
N SER A 17 -16.53 0.70 10.01
CA SER A 17 -17.20 1.91 9.55
C SER A 17 -18.64 2.07 10.05
N ASN A 18 -19.18 1.12 10.81
CA ASN A 18 -20.52 1.22 11.37
C ASN A 18 -20.63 0.63 12.78
N THR A 19 -21.70 1.05 13.48
CA THR A 19 -21.97 0.68 14.87
C THR A 19 -22.21 -0.83 15.06
N GLY A 20 -22.83 -1.50 14.09
CA GLY A 20 -23.11 -2.94 14.18
C GLY A 20 -21.83 -3.77 14.21
N MET A 21 -20.85 -3.46 13.35
CA MET A 21 -19.56 -4.13 13.35
C MET A 21 -18.73 -3.78 14.59
N GLU A 22 -18.79 -2.52 15.06
CA GLU A 22 -18.11 -2.09 16.28
C GLU A 22 -18.58 -2.88 17.51
N GLN A 23 -19.88 -3.14 17.64
CA GLN A 23 -20.43 -3.91 18.76
C GLN A 23 -19.97 -5.36 18.77
N HIS A 24 -19.69 -5.94 17.61
CA HIS A 24 -19.29 -7.34 17.47
C HIS A 24 -17.78 -7.53 17.21
N LYS A 25 -17.00 -6.45 17.25
CA LYS A 25 -15.60 -6.50 16.81
C LYS A 25 -14.74 -7.52 17.56
N GLN A 26 -14.93 -7.68 18.87
CA GLN A 26 -14.16 -8.66 19.63
C GLN A 26 -14.40 -10.08 19.11
N MET A 27 -15.67 -10.46 18.97
CA MET A 27 -16.04 -11.77 18.42
C MET A 27 -15.49 -11.97 17.01
N ILE A 28 -15.55 -10.93 16.17
CA ILE A 28 -15.02 -10.99 14.80
C ILE A 28 -13.50 -11.21 14.83
N TYR A 29 -12.77 -10.49 15.67
CA TYR A 29 -11.32 -10.61 15.76
C TYR A 29 -10.89 -11.96 16.32
N ASP A 30 -11.57 -12.49 17.32
CA ASP A 30 -11.32 -13.83 17.86
C ASP A 30 -11.51 -14.89 16.77
N ILE A 31 -12.59 -14.81 16.00
CA ILE A 31 -12.84 -15.72 14.86
C ILE A 31 -11.77 -15.57 13.78
N LEU A 32 -11.36 -14.35 13.44
CA LEU A 32 -10.30 -14.13 12.46
C LEU A 32 -8.99 -14.80 12.88
N LEU A 33 -8.56 -14.61 14.13
CA LEU A 33 -7.36 -15.24 14.66
C LEU A 33 -7.44 -16.77 14.61
N GLU A 34 -8.59 -17.34 14.95
CA GLU A 34 -8.84 -18.79 14.89
C GLU A 34 -8.78 -19.31 13.45
N VAL A 35 -9.52 -18.67 12.52
CA VAL A 35 -9.54 -19.08 11.10
C VAL A 35 -8.16 -19.00 10.46
N PHE A 36 -7.39 -17.93 10.71
CA PHE A 36 -6.03 -17.84 10.20
C PHE A 36 -5.14 -18.94 10.76
N LYS A 37 -5.24 -19.22 12.06
CA LYS A 37 -4.48 -20.29 12.74
C LYS A 37 -4.81 -21.67 12.18
N GLU A 38 -6.09 -21.98 11.96
CA GLU A 38 -6.54 -23.25 11.35
C GLU A 38 -6.00 -23.45 9.93
N ASN A 39 -5.79 -22.35 9.18
CA ASN A 39 -5.19 -22.36 7.86
C ASN A 39 -3.66 -22.26 7.86
N GLY A 40 -3.02 -22.44 9.01
CA GLY A 40 -1.56 -22.47 9.14
C GLY A 40 -0.89 -21.09 9.18
N HIS A 41 -1.66 -20.01 9.33
CA HIS A 41 -1.15 -18.66 9.44
C HIS A 41 -1.26 -18.14 10.88
N ILE A 42 -0.14 -17.79 11.49
CA ILE A 42 -0.13 -17.21 12.83
C ILE A 42 -0.13 -15.68 12.71
N ILE A 43 -1.25 -15.07 13.03
CA ILE A 43 -1.35 -13.60 13.12
C ILE A 43 -0.73 -13.13 14.43
N GLN A 44 0.22 -12.21 14.32
CA GLN A 44 0.95 -11.67 15.47
C GLN A 44 0.30 -10.38 16.02
N ALA A 45 -0.41 -9.64 15.17
CA ALA A 45 -1.08 -8.43 15.62
C ALA A 45 -2.34 -8.10 14.80
N ILE A 46 -3.25 -7.34 15.44
CA ILE A 46 -4.37 -6.65 14.78
C ILE A 46 -4.19 -5.16 15.01
N TYR A 47 -4.12 -4.40 13.92
CA TYR A 47 -4.05 -2.95 13.93
C TYR A 47 -5.34 -2.34 13.40
N GLU A 48 -5.95 -1.43 14.12
CA GLU A 48 -7.18 -0.74 13.72
C GLU A 48 -6.85 0.60 13.04
N ARG A 49 -7.30 0.77 11.81
CA ARG A 49 -7.26 2.02 11.04
C ARG A 49 -8.66 2.65 11.01
N ASN A 50 -9.18 2.88 12.20
CA ASN A 50 -10.48 3.47 12.44
C ASN A 50 -10.46 5.01 12.36
N ASP A 51 -9.43 5.60 11.76
CA ASP A 51 -9.23 7.02 11.48
C ASP A 51 -9.96 7.48 10.19
N ILE A 52 -11.16 6.95 9.94
CA ILE A 52 -11.98 7.21 8.76
C ILE A 52 -13.19 8.09 9.09
N LYS A 53 -13.43 9.13 8.28
CA LYS A 53 -14.48 10.15 8.51
C LYS A 53 -15.91 9.59 8.60
N VAL A 54 -16.18 8.45 7.95
CA VAL A 54 -17.54 7.85 7.98
C VAL A 54 -17.96 7.44 9.38
N ARG A 55 -17.01 7.12 10.28
CA ARG A 55 -17.29 6.76 11.69
C ARG A 55 -18.01 7.88 12.46
N GLU A 56 -17.65 9.11 12.20
CA GLU A 56 -18.27 10.27 12.85
C GLU A 56 -19.79 10.35 12.57
N LYS A 57 -20.21 9.96 11.35
CA LYS A 57 -21.62 9.91 10.96
C LYS A 57 -22.40 8.82 11.68
N GLU A 58 -21.72 7.78 12.14
CA GLU A 58 -22.25 6.67 12.92
C GLU A 58 -22.15 6.92 14.45
N GLY A 59 -21.67 8.09 14.86
CA GLY A 59 -21.42 8.43 16.27
C GLY A 59 -20.27 7.67 16.91
N LEU A 60 -19.35 7.12 16.08
CA LEU A 60 -18.19 6.37 16.54
C LEU A 60 -16.96 7.26 16.62
N THR A 61 -16.10 7.02 17.61
CA THR A 61 -14.83 7.72 17.76
C THR A 61 -13.85 7.33 16.63
N SER A 62 -13.14 8.33 16.10
CA SER A 62 -12.05 8.15 15.15
C SER A 62 -10.75 7.86 15.92
N TYR A 63 -10.04 6.79 15.56
CA TYR A 63 -8.75 6.42 16.16
C TYR A 63 -7.97 5.44 15.28
N LYS A 64 -6.67 5.28 15.57
CA LYS A 64 -5.83 4.21 15.04
C LYS A 64 -4.92 3.65 16.13
N GLY A 65 -4.56 2.38 16.02
CA GLY A 65 -3.69 1.72 17.00
C GLY A 65 -3.83 0.20 17.01
N PHE A 66 -2.96 -0.44 17.75
CA PHE A 66 -3.05 -1.89 17.95
C PHE A 66 -4.22 -2.26 18.85
N TYR A 67 -5.07 -3.16 18.39
CA TYR A 67 -6.05 -3.86 19.19
C TYR A 67 -5.42 -5.07 19.90
N TYR A 68 -4.55 -5.79 19.18
CA TYR A 68 -3.84 -6.97 19.65
C TYR A 68 -2.39 -6.90 19.19
N ASN A 69 -1.45 -6.92 20.13
CA ASN A 69 0.00 -6.89 19.84
C ASN A 69 0.81 -7.42 21.03
N PRO A 70 0.74 -8.73 21.34
CA PRO A 70 1.39 -9.30 22.53
C PRO A 70 2.92 -9.25 22.43
N ASN A 71 3.50 -9.18 21.24
CA ASN A 71 4.93 -9.21 20.99
C ASN A 71 5.54 -7.81 20.75
N ASN A 72 4.76 -6.74 20.89
CA ASN A 72 5.17 -5.35 20.65
C ASN A 72 5.85 -5.15 19.28
N ILE A 73 5.31 -5.76 18.23
CA ILE A 73 5.82 -5.59 16.87
C ILE A 73 5.52 -4.19 16.34
N SER A 74 6.34 -3.74 15.37
CA SER A 74 6.16 -2.45 14.70
C SER A 74 4.95 -2.47 13.77
N PRO A 75 4.26 -1.33 13.56
CA PRO A 75 3.23 -1.18 12.53
C PRO A 75 3.83 -1.05 11.11
N GLN A 76 5.05 -1.49 10.92
CA GLN A 76 5.74 -1.53 9.64
C GLN A 76 6.14 -2.96 9.31
N THR A 77 5.91 -3.37 8.07
CA THR A 77 6.25 -4.71 7.59
C THR A 77 6.72 -4.68 6.14
N ILE A 78 7.41 -5.74 5.71
CA ILE A 78 7.77 -5.93 4.29
C ILE A 78 6.93 -7.05 3.74
N ILE A 79 6.11 -6.75 2.74
CA ILE A 79 5.31 -7.75 2.01
C ILE A 79 5.99 -8.16 0.71
N ASN A 80 5.65 -9.33 0.20
CA ASN A 80 6.02 -9.74 -1.16
C ASN A 80 4.77 -9.75 -2.05
N GLU A 81 4.76 -8.88 -3.05
CA GLU A 81 3.70 -8.84 -4.04
C GLU A 81 4.25 -9.24 -5.41
N ASN A 82 3.91 -10.44 -5.85
CA ASN A 82 4.32 -10.97 -7.17
C ASN A 82 5.84 -10.87 -7.42
N GLY A 83 6.66 -11.14 -6.39
CA GLY A 83 8.12 -11.12 -6.46
C GLY A 83 8.74 -9.75 -6.21
N ILE A 84 7.96 -8.72 -5.89
CA ILE A 84 8.45 -7.41 -5.47
C ILE A 84 8.28 -7.27 -3.95
N GLN A 85 9.35 -6.91 -3.27
CA GLN A 85 9.33 -6.58 -1.85
C GLN A 85 8.90 -5.12 -1.66
N LEU A 86 7.94 -4.90 -0.78
CA LEU A 86 7.37 -3.59 -0.51
C LEU A 86 7.33 -3.37 1.01
N GLN A 87 7.99 -2.34 1.47
CA GLN A 87 7.81 -1.86 2.83
C GLN A 87 6.47 -1.13 2.93
N VAL A 88 5.65 -1.55 3.88
CA VAL A 88 4.33 -0.98 4.17
C VAL A 88 4.35 -0.36 5.55
N ASP A 89 3.96 0.90 5.64
CA ASP A 89 3.70 1.60 6.90
C ASP A 89 2.18 1.57 7.16
N ILE A 90 1.78 0.68 8.06
CA ILE A 90 0.38 0.47 8.40
C ILE A 90 -0.19 1.69 9.13
N GLU A 91 0.62 2.35 9.93
CA GLU A 91 0.18 3.48 10.75
C GLU A 91 -0.03 4.76 9.93
N ASN A 92 0.89 5.08 9.01
CA ASN A 92 0.89 6.36 8.29
C ASN A 92 0.58 6.21 6.80
N GLY A 93 0.56 4.99 6.28
CA GLY A 93 0.21 4.71 4.89
C GLY A 93 -1.25 5.01 4.57
N GLN A 94 -1.55 5.18 3.29
CA GLN A 94 -2.92 5.40 2.81
C GLN A 94 -3.77 4.12 2.95
N LYS A 95 -5.07 4.28 3.04
CA LYS A 95 -6.03 3.18 3.31
C LYS A 95 -5.63 2.43 4.59
N THR A 96 -5.38 1.14 4.47
CA THR A 96 -4.89 0.26 5.54
C THR A 96 -3.36 0.16 5.58
N GLY A 97 -2.64 0.90 4.71
CA GLY A 97 -1.18 0.91 4.58
C GLY A 97 -0.71 0.87 3.13
N TYR A 98 -1.43 0.15 2.26
CA TYR A 98 -1.10 0.01 0.83
C TYR A 98 -2.34 -0.28 -0.02
N PHE A 99 -2.26 -0.03 -1.32
CA PHE A 99 -3.36 -0.24 -2.27
C PHE A 99 -3.39 -1.68 -2.80
N LEU A 100 -3.79 -2.65 -1.98
CA LEU A 100 -3.84 -4.08 -2.35
C LEU A 100 -4.77 -4.36 -3.53
N ASP A 101 -5.84 -3.58 -3.69
CA ASP A 101 -6.81 -3.67 -4.79
C ASP A 101 -6.18 -3.45 -6.17
N GLN A 102 -5.03 -2.76 -6.26
CA GLN A 102 -4.32 -2.51 -7.51
C GLN A 102 -3.33 -3.61 -7.93
N LYS A 103 -3.22 -4.69 -7.18
CA LYS A 103 -2.26 -5.78 -7.41
C LYS A 103 -2.30 -6.31 -8.85
N SER A 104 -3.49 -6.57 -9.40
CA SER A 104 -3.66 -7.08 -10.76
C SER A 104 -3.29 -6.04 -11.82
N ASN A 105 -3.64 -4.77 -11.59
CA ASN A 105 -3.30 -3.68 -12.51
C ASN A 105 -1.79 -3.44 -12.58
N ARG A 106 -1.09 -3.57 -11.45
CA ARG A 106 0.38 -3.50 -11.43
C ARG A 106 1.03 -4.61 -12.26
N VAL A 107 0.48 -5.84 -12.22
CA VAL A 107 0.96 -6.95 -13.06
C VAL A 107 0.68 -6.69 -14.54
N LEU A 108 -0.47 -6.11 -14.88
CA LEU A 108 -0.78 -5.74 -16.28
C LEU A 108 0.24 -4.73 -16.81
N LEU A 109 0.54 -3.67 -16.06
CA LEU A 109 1.59 -2.72 -16.44
C LEU A 109 2.95 -3.41 -16.62
N ARG A 110 3.36 -4.28 -15.68
CA ARG A 110 4.61 -5.05 -15.78
C ARG A 110 4.75 -5.77 -17.12
N ASN A 111 3.66 -6.39 -17.59
CA ASN A 111 3.67 -7.20 -18.83
C ASN A 111 3.84 -6.36 -20.10
N ILE A 112 3.42 -5.10 -20.09
CA ILE A 112 3.51 -4.20 -21.27
C ILE A 112 4.68 -3.23 -21.20
N ALA A 113 5.37 -3.13 -20.06
CA ALA A 113 6.41 -2.12 -19.81
C ALA A 113 7.75 -2.40 -20.51
N ARG A 114 7.97 -3.62 -21.02
CA ARG A 114 9.28 -4.03 -21.57
C ARG A 114 9.76 -3.08 -22.68
N ASN A 115 10.97 -2.54 -22.51
CA ASN A 115 11.63 -1.57 -23.38
C ASN A 115 10.88 -0.24 -23.55
N LYS A 116 9.91 0.08 -22.69
CA LYS A 116 9.13 1.32 -22.70
C LYS A 116 9.69 2.34 -21.72
N ARG A 117 9.49 3.62 -22.04
CA ARG A 117 9.65 4.72 -21.10
C ARG A 117 8.31 4.92 -20.43
N VAL A 118 8.25 4.78 -19.12
CA VAL A 118 7.01 4.77 -18.34
C VAL A 118 6.97 5.97 -17.42
N LEU A 119 5.83 6.69 -17.42
CA LEU A 119 5.52 7.73 -16.45
C LEU A 119 4.45 7.22 -15.48
N ASP A 120 4.79 7.17 -14.19
CA ASP A 120 3.89 6.83 -13.10
C ASP A 120 3.44 8.11 -12.40
N CYS A 121 2.24 8.58 -12.74
CA CYS A 121 1.62 9.77 -12.16
C CYS A 121 0.92 9.43 -10.84
N PHE A 122 1.08 10.30 -9.81
CA PHE A 122 0.57 10.05 -8.47
C PHE A 122 1.11 8.74 -7.89
N SER A 123 2.42 8.56 -8.05
CA SER A 123 3.10 7.29 -7.86
C SER A 123 3.07 6.78 -6.41
N HIS A 124 2.78 7.66 -5.43
CA HIS A 124 2.79 7.35 -4.00
C HIS A 124 4.12 6.66 -3.63
N THR A 125 4.10 5.44 -3.08
CA THR A 125 5.29 4.65 -2.71
C THR A 125 5.86 3.84 -3.88
N GLY A 126 5.54 4.19 -5.12
CA GLY A 126 6.13 3.66 -6.35
C GLY A 126 5.64 2.26 -6.75
N GLY A 127 4.47 1.83 -6.32
CA GLY A 127 4.00 0.48 -6.60
C GLY A 127 3.89 0.14 -8.08
N PHE A 128 3.41 1.06 -8.92
CA PHE A 128 3.37 0.89 -10.37
C PHE A 128 4.75 1.06 -11.00
N ALA A 129 5.53 2.08 -10.58
CA ALA A 129 6.89 2.31 -11.06
C ALA A 129 7.79 1.08 -10.83
N LEU A 130 7.73 0.45 -9.66
CA LEU A 130 8.47 -0.78 -9.34
C LEU A 130 8.06 -1.94 -10.27
N ASN A 131 6.78 -2.10 -10.53
CA ASN A 131 6.29 -3.13 -11.43
C ASN A 131 6.73 -2.89 -12.88
N ALA A 132 6.72 -1.64 -13.35
CA ALA A 132 7.25 -1.27 -14.67
C ALA A 132 8.75 -1.58 -14.78
N ALA A 133 9.55 -1.18 -13.79
CA ALA A 133 10.99 -1.42 -13.76
C ALA A 133 11.32 -2.92 -13.68
N TYR A 134 10.58 -3.68 -12.87
CA TYR A 134 10.69 -5.14 -12.78
C TYR A 134 10.30 -5.83 -14.08
N GLY A 135 9.34 -5.27 -14.85
CA GLY A 135 8.95 -5.67 -16.20
C GLY A 135 9.95 -5.30 -17.30
N ASN A 136 11.16 -4.85 -16.94
CA ASN A 136 12.21 -4.41 -17.86
C ASN A 136 11.82 -3.20 -18.70
N ALA A 137 11.13 -2.22 -18.09
CA ALA A 137 11.02 -0.89 -18.69
C ALA A 137 12.41 -0.34 -19.03
N LYS A 138 12.51 0.46 -20.08
CA LYS A 138 13.76 1.14 -20.49
C LYS A 138 14.14 2.22 -19.47
N ALA A 139 13.15 2.96 -19.00
CA ALA A 139 13.27 3.97 -17.96
C ALA A 139 11.88 4.16 -17.31
N VAL A 140 11.86 4.53 -16.05
CA VAL A 140 10.64 4.85 -15.32
C VAL A 140 10.81 6.18 -14.60
N THR A 141 9.81 7.07 -14.72
CA THR A 141 9.73 8.30 -13.92
C THR A 141 8.49 8.19 -13.04
N ALA A 142 8.68 8.31 -11.73
CA ALA A 142 7.63 8.27 -10.73
C ALA A 142 7.43 9.68 -10.15
N VAL A 143 6.25 10.25 -10.32
CA VAL A 143 5.95 11.63 -9.92
C VAL A 143 4.88 11.63 -8.83
N ASP A 144 5.15 12.32 -7.73
CA ASP A 144 4.19 12.55 -6.64
C ASP A 144 4.50 13.88 -5.93
N VAL A 145 3.51 14.48 -5.32
CA VAL A 145 3.68 15.70 -4.52
C VAL A 145 4.30 15.40 -3.15
N SER A 146 4.11 14.18 -2.64
CA SER A 146 4.56 13.75 -1.32
C SER A 146 6.01 13.25 -1.32
N ASN A 147 6.92 14.08 -0.82
CA ASN A 147 8.33 13.69 -0.66
C ASN A 147 8.48 12.44 0.24
N VAL A 148 7.65 12.30 1.28
CA VAL A 148 7.70 11.14 2.19
C VAL A 148 7.35 9.86 1.44
N ALA A 149 6.32 9.89 0.59
CA ALA A 149 5.94 8.75 -0.23
C ALA A 149 7.03 8.37 -1.25
N LEU A 150 7.63 9.38 -1.91
CA LEU A 150 8.72 9.17 -2.86
C LEU A 150 9.98 8.59 -2.20
N GLN A 151 10.33 9.06 -1.00
CA GLN A 151 11.43 8.49 -0.23
C GLN A 151 11.18 7.01 0.10
N GLN A 152 9.97 6.66 0.50
CA GLN A 152 9.60 5.26 0.70
C GLN A 152 9.63 4.47 -0.60
N GLY A 153 9.18 5.05 -1.71
CA GLY A 153 9.30 4.46 -3.06
C GLY A 153 10.74 4.15 -3.43
N TYR A 154 11.66 5.07 -3.14
CA TYR A 154 13.10 4.87 -3.35
C TYR A 154 13.67 3.75 -2.47
N GLN A 155 13.24 3.64 -1.19
CA GLN A 155 13.64 2.52 -0.35
C GLN A 155 13.09 1.18 -0.89
N ASN A 156 11.84 1.17 -1.37
CA ASN A 156 11.27 0.01 -2.04
C ASN A 156 12.04 -0.37 -3.32
N ALA A 157 12.50 0.63 -4.10
CA ALA A 157 13.35 0.37 -5.26
C ALA A 157 14.67 -0.30 -4.86
N LYS A 158 15.32 0.18 -3.81
CA LYS A 158 16.56 -0.42 -3.26
C LYS A 158 16.35 -1.86 -2.79
N LEU A 159 15.26 -2.16 -2.08
CA LEU A 159 14.93 -3.52 -1.64
C LEU A 159 14.86 -4.51 -2.80
N ASN A 160 14.57 -4.03 -4.00
CA ASN A 160 14.40 -4.83 -5.21
C ASN A 160 15.55 -4.67 -6.22
N HIS A 161 16.61 -3.91 -5.91
CA HIS A 161 17.72 -3.58 -6.81
C HIS A 161 17.25 -2.91 -8.12
N LEU A 162 16.29 -1.98 -8.00
CA LEU A 162 15.68 -1.26 -9.12
C LEU A 162 15.89 0.26 -9.04
N GLU A 163 16.66 0.75 -8.07
CA GLU A 163 16.88 2.18 -7.82
C GLU A 163 17.50 2.94 -9.01
N ASP A 164 18.34 2.27 -9.80
CA ASP A 164 18.96 2.86 -10.98
C ASP A 164 18.02 2.95 -12.21
N LYS A 165 16.86 2.28 -12.14
CA LYS A 165 15.86 2.26 -13.23
C LYS A 165 14.72 3.25 -13.03
N ILE A 166 14.57 3.79 -11.82
CA ILE A 166 13.42 4.63 -11.46
C ILE A 166 13.92 6.00 -11.01
N GLN A 167 13.49 7.03 -11.71
CA GLN A 167 13.66 8.42 -11.27
C GLN A 167 12.44 8.84 -10.46
N PHE A 168 12.63 9.24 -9.20
CA PHE A 168 11.58 9.79 -8.35
C PHE A 168 11.62 11.32 -8.40
N VAL A 169 10.49 11.94 -8.75
CA VAL A 169 10.35 13.38 -8.96
C VAL A 169 9.27 13.93 -8.05
N GLN A 170 9.63 14.87 -7.17
CA GLN A 170 8.65 15.61 -6.38
C GLN A 170 8.11 16.79 -7.19
N ALA A 171 6.86 16.67 -7.62
CA ALA A 171 6.17 17.75 -8.35
C ALA A 171 4.64 17.58 -8.23
N ASP A 172 3.91 18.67 -8.48
CA ASP A 172 2.51 18.54 -8.86
C ASP A 172 2.44 17.85 -10.23
N VAL A 173 1.61 16.79 -10.32
CA VAL A 173 1.56 15.97 -11.53
C VAL A 173 1.02 16.77 -12.73
N PHE A 174 0.06 17.67 -12.52
CA PHE A 174 -0.50 18.47 -13.62
C PHE A 174 0.55 19.45 -14.16
N ASP A 175 1.26 20.13 -13.26
CA ASP A 175 2.36 21.05 -13.64
C ASP A 175 3.49 20.28 -14.35
N TYR A 176 3.77 19.04 -13.92
CA TYR A 176 4.77 18.19 -14.54
C TYR A 176 4.36 17.78 -15.96
N LEU A 177 3.10 17.39 -16.16
CA LEU A 177 2.56 17.00 -17.48
C LEU A 177 2.59 18.14 -18.50
N GLU A 178 2.36 19.39 -18.07
CA GLU A 178 2.43 20.57 -18.94
C GLU A 178 3.83 20.84 -19.52
N GLN A 179 4.89 20.32 -18.85
CA GLN A 179 6.28 20.53 -19.25
C GLN A 179 6.79 19.43 -20.20
N LEU A 180 6.03 18.35 -20.39
CA LEU A 180 6.45 17.22 -21.21
C LEU A 180 6.44 17.56 -22.69
N LYS A 181 7.37 16.96 -23.40
CA LYS A 181 7.41 17.00 -24.87
C LYS A 181 6.60 15.85 -25.46
N ASP A 182 6.14 16.05 -26.69
CA ASP A 182 5.48 14.99 -27.43
C ASP A 182 6.34 13.72 -27.51
N ASN A 183 5.73 12.59 -27.25
CA ASN A 183 6.37 11.27 -27.28
C ASN A 183 7.55 11.10 -26.28
N GLU A 184 7.58 11.82 -25.16
CA GLU A 184 8.59 11.65 -24.14
C GLU A 184 8.47 10.33 -23.39
N PHE A 185 7.24 9.85 -23.20
CA PHE A 185 6.91 8.54 -22.62
C PHE A 185 6.12 7.68 -23.60
N ASP A 186 6.18 6.37 -23.40
CA ASP A 186 5.47 5.38 -24.20
C ASP A 186 4.22 4.83 -23.48
N ILE A 187 4.21 4.95 -22.15
CA ILE A 187 3.11 4.59 -21.23
C ILE A 187 3.08 5.61 -20.11
#